data_2d8df46c88d2b25224106af0a32ed150
#
_entry.id   2d8df46c88d2b25224106af0a32ed150
#
_cell.length_a   1.000
_cell.length_b   1.000
_cell.length_c   1.000
_cell.angle_alpha   90.00
_cell.angle_beta   90.00
_cell.angle_gamma   90.00
#
_symmetry.space_group_name_H-M   'P 1'
#
loop_
_entity.id
_entity.type
_entity.pdbx_description
1 polymer ?
#
loop_
_entity_poly.entity_id
_entity_poly.type
_entity_poly.pdbx_seq_one_letter_code
_entity_poly.pdbx_strand_id
1 'polypeptide(L)'
;MVQPPNGFHTVVNLPENYWVFDFTKGAAASWECPFDYQIGRYDETRPGMYEQELFSGNRDLHVGIDIGAPQQTEVFAFTDGIIHSFGINSEEGSYGPTIITQHRVSLASHVGSQQMNPLTTIWVLHGHLTTDSLEGLEIGQAVSGGQLLARIGNKSENGGWEPHLHIQISLIEPESFDLEGVVARENRQQALQQYPDPRLILGEIY
;
A
#
# COMPACT_ATOMS: atom_id res chain seq x y z
N MET A 1 17.25 1.48 10.91
CA MET A 1 16.47 1.21 9.68
C MET A 1 15.75 -0.13 9.84
N VAL A 2 14.46 -0.18 9.60
CA VAL A 2 13.70 -1.44 9.56
C VAL A 2 14.22 -2.28 8.39
N GLN A 3 14.49 -3.56 8.65
CA GLN A 3 14.94 -4.50 7.62
C GLN A 3 13.72 -5.30 7.14
N PRO A 4 13.43 -5.30 5.84
CA PRO A 4 12.42 -6.19 5.29
C PRO A 4 12.77 -7.66 5.56
N PRO A 5 11.77 -8.55 5.71
CA PRO A 5 12.01 -9.97 5.95
C PRO A 5 12.55 -10.66 4.68
N ASN A 6 13.10 -11.84 4.84
CA ASN A 6 13.39 -12.79 3.74
C ASN A 6 14.35 -12.30 2.65
N GLY A 7 15.20 -11.31 2.94
CA GLY A 7 16.09 -10.72 1.94
C GLY A 7 15.36 -9.85 0.91
N PHE A 8 14.13 -9.43 1.18
CA PHE A 8 13.41 -8.46 0.38
C PHE A 8 14.09 -7.09 0.43
N HIS A 9 13.89 -6.29 -0.62
CA HIS A 9 14.33 -4.90 -0.68
C HIS A 9 13.32 -3.98 -0.01
N THR A 10 13.79 -2.86 0.50
CA THR A 10 12.96 -1.80 1.07
C THR A 10 12.08 -1.18 -0.01
N VAL A 11 10.77 -1.04 0.25
CA VAL A 11 9.83 -0.40 -0.69
C VAL A 11 9.94 1.12 -0.65
N VAL A 12 10.05 1.71 0.54
CA VAL A 12 10.30 3.14 0.77
C VAL A 12 11.40 3.26 1.82
N ASN A 13 12.40 4.08 1.55
CA ASN A 13 13.49 4.33 2.50
C ASN A 13 12.99 5.19 3.67
N LEU A 14 12.53 4.53 4.73
CA LEU A 14 12.11 5.20 5.96
C LEU A 14 13.31 5.72 6.75
N PRO A 15 13.23 6.96 7.30
CA PRO A 15 14.23 7.47 8.24
C PRO A 15 14.18 6.69 9.57
N GLU A 16 15.13 6.98 10.45
CA GLU A 16 15.17 6.37 11.79
C GLU A 16 13.93 6.73 12.63
N ASN A 17 13.42 7.95 12.47
CA ASN A 17 12.26 8.46 13.20
C ASN A 17 11.15 8.81 12.22
N TYR A 18 9.97 8.27 12.45
CA TYR A 18 8.72 8.56 11.75
C TYR A 18 7.54 8.41 12.71
N TRP A 19 6.39 8.90 12.31
CA TRP A 19 5.18 8.84 13.12
C TRP A 19 4.35 7.59 12.77
N VAL A 20 3.73 6.97 13.75
CA VAL A 20 2.72 5.92 13.54
C VAL A 20 1.38 6.45 14.04
N PHE A 21 0.44 6.61 13.12
CA PHE A 21 -0.90 7.10 13.44
C PHE A 21 -1.75 6.08 14.19
N ASP A 22 -2.68 6.58 15.01
CA ASP A 22 -3.80 5.82 15.55
C ASP A 22 -5.10 6.50 15.10
N PHE A 23 -5.60 6.07 13.93
CA PHE A 23 -6.83 6.60 13.34
C PHE A 23 -8.12 6.00 13.95
N THR A 24 -8.03 5.05 14.88
CA THR A 24 -9.20 4.45 15.53
C THR A 24 -10.05 5.47 16.30
N LYS A 25 -9.47 6.61 16.65
CA LYS A 25 -10.13 7.73 17.33
C LYS A 25 -10.79 8.72 16.37
N GLY A 26 -10.77 8.43 15.09
CA GLY A 26 -11.26 9.30 14.02
C GLY A 26 -10.18 10.23 13.45
N ALA A 27 -10.49 10.81 12.29
CA ALA A 27 -9.66 11.82 11.66
C ALA A 27 -9.68 13.09 12.51
N ALA A 28 -8.59 13.39 13.20
CA ALA A 28 -8.47 14.65 13.96
C ALA A 28 -8.10 15.77 12.97
N ALA A 29 -9.00 16.71 12.75
CA ALA A 29 -8.83 17.85 11.85
C ALA A 29 -7.69 18.81 12.23
N SER A 30 -7.04 18.62 13.37
CA SER A 30 -5.96 19.48 13.90
C SER A 30 -4.70 18.68 14.25
N TRP A 31 -4.45 17.58 13.59
CA TRP A 31 -3.30 16.73 13.94
C TRP A 31 -2.01 17.28 13.33
N GLU A 32 -1.18 17.85 14.16
CA GLU A 32 0.17 18.24 13.76
C GLU A 32 1.10 17.01 13.91
N CYS A 33 1.51 16.44 12.78
CA CYS A 33 2.55 15.43 12.76
C CYS A 33 3.92 16.12 12.62
N PRO A 34 4.85 15.89 13.56
CA PRO A 34 6.16 16.57 13.53
C PRO A 34 7.17 15.89 12.58
N PHE A 35 6.78 14.84 11.88
CA PHE A 35 7.65 14.05 11.01
C PHE A 35 7.18 14.10 9.57
N ASP A 36 8.12 14.14 8.63
CA ASP A 36 7.85 14.08 7.19
C ASP A 36 7.39 12.68 6.74
N TYR A 37 7.66 11.65 7.54
CA TYR A 37 7.27 10.26 7.27
C TYR A 37 6.31 9.75 8.34
N GLN A 38 5.26 9.08 7.88
CA GLN A 38 4.20 8.58 8.75
C GLN A 38 3.72 7.20 8.29
N ILE A 39 3.15 6.44 9.20
CA ILE A 39 2.53 5.13 8.91
C ILE A 39 1.07 5.16 9.33
N GLY A 40 0.17 4.88 8.38
CA GLY A 40 -1.21 4.48 8.63
C GLY A 40 -1.30 2.95 8.64
N ARG A 41 -1.90 2.40 9.69
CA ARG A 41 -1.82 0.97 9.99
C ARG A 41 -2.76 0.10 9.14
N TYR A 42 -2.37 -1.14 8.98
CA TYR A 42 -3.20 -2.22 8.46
C TYR A 42 -4.24 -2.67 9.49
N ASP A 43 -5.38 -3.21 9.02
CA ASP A 43 -6.48 -3.70 9.83
C ASP A 43 -6.95 -2.65 10.86
N GLU A 44 -7.06 -1.41 10.40
CA GLU A 44 -7.35 -0.26 11.24
C GLU A 44 -8.69 0.36 10.85
N THR A 45 -9.61 0.40 11.80
CA THR A 45 -10.87 1.14 11.64
C THR A 45 -10.61 2.64 11.73
N ARG A 46 -11.08 3.42 10.74
CA ARG A 46 -10.84 4.87 10.61
C ARG A 46 -12.15 5.66 10.52
N PRO A 47 -12.87 5.87 11.64
CA PRO A 47 -14.16 6.56 11.63
C PRO A 47 -14.04 7.98 11.08
N GLY A 48 -14.92 8.35 10.12
CA GLY A 48 -14.99 9.71 9.58
C GLY A 48 -13.82 10.12 8.67
N MET A 49 -13.02 9.17 8.20
CA MET A 49 -11.92 9.46 7.27
C MET A 49 -12.33 9.34 5.81
N TYR A 50 -13.29 8.48 5.50
CA TYR A 50 -13.70 8.11 4.15
C TYR A 50 -15.13 8.62 3.89
N GLU A 51 -15.26 9.93 3.57
CA GLU A 51 -16.53 10.61 3.39
C GLU A 51 -16.98 10.73 1.92
N GLN A 52 -16.08 10.43 0.98
CA GLN A 52 -16.37 10.50 -0.45
C GLN A 52 -17.40 9.44 -0.86
N GLU A 53 -18.16 9.70 -1.91
CA GLU A 53 -19.22 8.82 -2.43
C GLU A 53 -18.70 7.40 -2.74
N LEU A 54 -17.45 7.28 -3.17
CA LEU A 54 -16.76 6.02 -3.41
C LEU A 54 -16.82 5.06 -2.20
N PHE A 55 -16.82 5.60 -0.98
CA PHE A 55 -16.87 4.81 0.27
C PHE A 55 -18.27 4.65 0.85
N SER A 56 -19.32 4.94 0.07
CA SER A 56 -20.69 4.74 0.49
C SER A 56 -20.91 3.29 1.00
N GLY A 57 -21.67 3.13 2.10
CA GLY A 57 -21.92 1.81 2.68
C GLY A 57 -21.10 1.46 3.91
N ASN A 58 -20.62 2.43 4.69
CA ASN A 58 -19.89 2.26 5.95
C ASN A 58 -18.54 1.53 5.81
N ARG A 59 -17.83 1.76 4.72
CA ARG A 59 -16.48 1.25 4.55
C ARG A 59 -15.51 2.17 5.29
N ASP A 60 -14.93 1.69 6.38
CA ASP A 60 -13.98 2.41 7.20
C ASP A 60 -12.86 1.53 7.79
N LEU A 61 -12.79 0.27 7.38
CA LEU A 61 -11.72 -0.63 7.76
C LEU A 61 -10.65 -0.65 6.67
N HIS A 62 -9.49 -0.09 6.97
CA HIS A 62 -8.34 -0.04 6.08
C HIS A 62 -7.59 -1.38 6.04
N VAL A 63 -7.36 -1.93 4.85
CA VAL A 63 -6.76 -3.26 4.64
C VAL A 63 -5.44 -3.22 3.84
N GLY A 64 -4.80 -2.06 3.80
CA GLY A 64 -3.44 -1.83 3.34
C GLY A 64 -2.59 -1.18 4.43
N ILE A 65 -1.43 -0.70 4.06
CA ILE A 65 -0.58 0.20 4.86
C ILE A 65 -0.37 1.47 4.05
N ASP A 66 -0.51 2.62 4.72
CA ASP A 66 -0.16 3.90 4.13
C ASP A 66 1.21 4.34 4.65
N ILE A 67 2.11 4.65 3.73
CA ILE A 67 3.42 5.22 4.03
C ILE A 67 3.40 6.68 3.58
N GLY A 68 3.06 7.58 4.51
CA GLY A 68 3.15 9.02 4.29
C GLY A 68 4.60 9.46 4.14
N ALA A 69 4.87 10.24 3.10
CA ALA A 69 6.19 10.77 2.80
C ALA A 69 6.07 11.98 1.86
N PRO A 70 7.11 12.82 1.72
CA PRO A 70 7.09 13.90 0.75
C PRO A 70 6.75 13.41 -0.67
N GLN A 71 6.04 14.25 -1.43
CA GLN A 71 5.84 13.98 -2.86
C GLN A 71 7.18 13.72 -3.57
N GLN A 72 7.18 12.89 -4.62
CA GLN A 72 8.37 12.44 -5.35
C GLN A 72 9.28 11.47 -4.58
N THR A 73 8.92 11.05 -3.35
CA THR A 73 9.63 9.97 -2.65
C THR A 73 9.61 8.71 -3.51
N GLU A 74 10.77 8.06 -3.61
CA GLU A 74 10.99 6.87 -4.43
C GLU A 74 10.33 5.64 -3.84
N VAL A 75 9.68 4.87 -4.71
CA VAL A 75 9.04 3.59 -4.39
C VAL A 75 9.75 2.49 -5.17
N PHE A 76 10.23 1.47 -4.48
CA PHE A 76 11.04 0.39 -5.08
C PHE A 76 10.29 -0.94 -5.05
N ALA A 77 10.57 -1.80 -6.03
CA ALA A 77 10.10 -3.18 -6.02
C ALA A 77 10.76 -3.95 -4.87
N PHE A 78 9.97 -4.61 -4.02
CA PHE A 78 10.50 -5.34 -2.86
C PHE A 78 11.25 -6.63 -3.25
N THR A 79 10.95 -7.22 -4.40
CA THR A 79 11.61 -8.41 -4.97
C THR A 79 11.32 -8.50 -6.47
N ASP A 80 11.93 -9.47 -7.14
CA ASP A 80 11.68 -9.74 -8.56
C ASP A 80 10.20 -10.08 -8.82
N GLY A 81 9.68 -9.62 -9.96
CA GLY A 81 8.31 -9.81 -10.37
C GLY A 81 8.02 -9.28 -11.76
N ILE A 82 6.77 -9.01 -12.04
CA ILE A 82 6.31 -8.38 -13.28
C ILE A 82 5.27 -7.31 -13.00
N ILE A 83 5.11 -6.37 -13.92
CA ILE A 83 3.96 -5.46 -13.95
C ILE A 83 2.73 -6.28 -14.34
N HIS A 84 1.76 -6.40 -13.43
CA HIS A 84 0.50 -7.08 -13.68
C HIS A 84 -0.50 -6.17 -14.39
N SER A 85 -0.74 -5.00 -13.83
CA SER A 85 -1.63 -3.99 -14.38
C SER A 85 -1.27 -2.60 -13.85
N PHE A 86 -1.70 -1.56 -14.53
CA PHE A 86 -1.50 -0.18 -14.09
C PHE A 86 -2.52 0.73 -14.77
N GLY A 87 -2.79 1.89 -14.17
CA GLY A 87 -3.71 2.88 -14.71
C GLY A 87 -4.00 3.99 -13.70
N ILE A 88 -5.01 4.80 -14.00
CA ILE A 88 -5.42 5.93 -13.17
C ILE A 88 -6.84 5.69 -12.63
N ASN A 89 -6.97 5.49 -11.34
CA ASN A 89 -8.23 5.46 -10.60
C ASN A 89 -8.63 6.91 -10.31
N SER A 90 -9.41 7.53 -11.20
CA SER A 90 -9.60 8.99 -11.24
C SER A 90 -10.71 9.52 -10.33
N GLU A 91 -11.47 8.67 -9.66
CA GLU A 91 -12.53 9.10 -8.75
C GLU A 91 -11.94 9.81 -7.52
N GLU A 92 -12.64 10.82 -7.02
CA GLU A 92 -12.24 11.53 -5.81
C GLU A 92 -12.19 10.56 -4.62
N GLY A 93 -11.08 10.56 -3.90
CA GLY A 93 -10.83 9.62 -2.81
C GLY A 93 -10.26 8.26 -3.25
N SER A 94 -10.14 8.00 -4.56
CA SER A 94 -9.49 6.79 -5.07
C SER A 94 -7.96 6.92 -5.08
N TYR A 95 -7.29 5.91 -5.65
CA TYR A 95 -5.82 5.81 -5.63
C TYR A 95 -5.08 6.75 -6.59
N GLY A 96 -5.77 7.39 -7.56
CA GLY A 96 -5.05 8.05 -8.64
C GLY A 96 -4.21 7.07 -9.45
N PRO A 97 -2.99 7.47 -9.88
CA PRO A 97 -2.07 6.57 -10.57
C PRO A 97 -1.68 5.37 -9.69
N THR A 98 -1.82 4.19 -10.25
CA THR A 98 -1.71 2.91 -9.54
C THR A 98 -0.94 1.90 -10.37
N ILE A 99 -0.07 1.12 -9.73
CA ILE A 99 0.63 -0.02 -10.32
C ILE A 99 0.36 -1.25 -9.46
N ILE A 100 -0.04 -2.35 -10.09
CA ILE A 100 -0.09 -3.67 -9.45
C ILE A 100 1.04 -4.51 -10.02
N THR A 101 1.88 -5.03 -9.14
CA THR A 101 2.95 -5.97 -9.48
C THR A 101 2.57 -7.38 -9.07
N GLN A 102 3.02 -8.39 -9.81
CA GLN A 102 2.84 -9.80 -9.49
C GLN A 102 4.18 -10.41 -9.11
N HIS A 103 4.20 -11.15 -8.02
CA HIS A 103 5.40 -11.79 -7.50
C HIS A 103 5.12 -13.26 -7.15
N ARG A 104 6.17 -14.08 -7.17
CA ARG A 104 6.11 -15.46 -6.69
C ARG A 104 7.08 -15.62 -5.54
N VAL A 105 6.57 -15.66 -4.32
CA VAL A 105 7.34 -15.57 -3.09
C VAL A 105 6.90 -16.57 -2.03
N SER A 106 7.76 -16.84 -1.09
CA SER A 106 7.42 -17.49 0.17
C SER A 106 7.29 -16.42 1.25
N LEU A 107 6.12 -16.26 1.82
CA LEU A 107 5.85 -15.31 2.89
C LEU A 107 5.98 -16.00 4.25
N ALA A 108 6.29 -15.23 5.30
CA ALA A 108 6.13 -15.70 6.66
C ALA A 108 4.67 -16.08 6.93
N SER A 109 4.43 -17.05 7.82
CA SER A 109 3.06 -17.47 8.16
C SER A 109 2.26 -16.38 8.90
N HIS A 110 2.94 -15.44 9.54
CA HIS A 110 2.41 -14.23 10.15
C HIS A 110 3.58 -13.25 10.40
N VAL A 111 3.27 -12.00 10.66
CA VAL A 111 4.27 -10.95 10.94
C VAL A 111 5.13 -11.36 12.13
N GLY A 112 6.46 -11.20 12.01
CA GLY A 112 7.42 -11.62 13.04
C GLY A 112 7.73 -13.13 13.05
N SER A 113 7.09 -13.96 12.22
CA SER A 113 7.33 -15.40 12.15
C SER A 113 8.60 -15.72 11.35
N GLN A 114 9.32 -16.76 11.78
CA GLN A 114 10.37 -17.40 10.99
C GLN A 114 9.86 -18.59 10.17
N GLN A 115 8.60 -19.01 10.41
CA GLN A 115 7.98 -20.09 9.66
C GLN A 115 7.52 -19.54 8.31
N MET A 116 8.02 -20.14 7.23
CA MET A 116 7.70 -19.75 5.86
C MET A 116 6.58 -20.60 5.28
N ASN A 117 5.68 -19.93 4.56
CA ASN A 117 4.67 -20.61 3.76
C ASN A 117 5.29 -21.19 2.46
N PRO A 118 4.61 -22.12 1.81
CA PRO A 118 4.98 -22.54 0.46
C PRO A 118 5.05 -21.34 -0.50
N LEU A 119 5.85 -21.49 -1.56
CA LEU A 119 5.94 -20.49 -2.63
C LEU A 119 4.54 -20.25 -3.23
N THR A 120 4.09 -19.00 -3.19
CA THR A 120 2.78 -18.59 -3.71
C THR A 120 2.89 -17.37 -4.60
N THR A 121 1.91 -17.18 -5.46
CA THR A 121 1.74 -15.95 -6.23
C THR A 121 0.97 -14.94 -5.40
N ILE A 122 1.46 -13.71 -5.36
CA ILE A 122 0.80 -12.57 -4.75
C ILE A 122 0.79 -11.39 -5.73
N TRP A 123 -0.16 -10.51 -5.54
CA TRP A 123 -0.27 -9.23 -6.24
C TRP A 123 -0.09 -8.11 -5.21
N VAL A 124 0.69 -7.09 -5.56
CA VAL A 124 0.95 -5.96 -4.67
C VAL A 124 0.54 -4.67 -5.37
N LEU A 125 -0.46 -4.00 -4.81
CA LEU A 125 -0.91 -2.70 -5.25
C LEU A 125 -0.03 -1.61 -4.64
N HIS A 126 0.36 -0.65 -5.49
CA HIS A 126 1.04 0.59 -5.15
C HIS A 126 0.16 1.74 -5.64
N GLY A 127 -0.52 2.42 -4.73
CA GLY A 127 -1.45 3.52 -5.03
C GLY A 127 -0.88 4.89 -4.69
N HIS A 128 -1.55 5.94 -5.14
CA HIS A 128 -1.23 7.35 -4.91
C HIS A 128 0.12 7.78 -5.50
N LEU A 129 0.45 7.23 -6.67
CA LEU A 129 1.69 7.48 -7.38
C LEU A 129 1.65 8.78 -8.20
N THR A 130 2.79 9.17 -8.78
CA THR A 130 2.81 10.21 -9.80
C THR A 130 2.30 9.67 -11.13
N THR A 131 1.68 10.52 -11.94
CA THR A 131 1.24 10.15 -13.29
C THR A 131 2.43 9.72 -14.16
N ASP A 132 3.57 10.39 -14.03
CA ASP A 132 4.80 10.06 -14.79
C ASP A 132 5.33 8.65 -14.47
N SER A 133 5.00 8.09 -13.30
CA SER A 133 5.38 6.71 -12.94
C SER A 133 4.75 5.65 -13.83
N LEU A 134 3.70 5.98 -14.57
CA LEU A 134 3.04 5.05 -15.49
C LEU A 134 3.63 5.09 -16.91
N GLU A 135 4.48 6.08 -17.20
CA GLU A 135 5.02 6.27 -18.55
C GLU A 135 5.97 5.14 -18.94
N GLY A 136 5.75 4.58 -20.12
CA GLY A 136 6.62 3.52 -20.67
C GLY A 136 6.50 2.16 -19.99
N LEU A 137 5.53 1.96 -19.07
CA LEU A 137 5.24 0.65 -18.50
C LEU A 137 4.52 -0.24 -19.52
N GLU A 138 4.83 -1.53 -19.45
CA GLU A 138 4.16 -2.57 -20.23
C GLU A 138 3.68 -3.70 -19.28
N ILE A 139 2.46 -4.21 -19.53
CA ILE A 139 1.96 -5.40 -18.81
C ILE A 139 2.87 -6.60 -19.13
N GLY A 140 3.28 -7.34 -18.11
CA GLY A 140 4.24 -8.43 -18.23
C GLY A 140 5.71 -7.99 -18.19
N GLN A 141 6.01 -6.69 -18.17
CA GLN A 141 7.37 -6.17 -18.03
C GLN A 141 7.99 -6.68 -16.71
N ALA A 142 9.18 -7.24 -16.79
CA ALA A 142 9.91 -7.69 -15.61
C ALA A 142 10.37 -6.50 -14.75
N VAL A 143 10.28 -6.66 -13.43
CA VAL A 143 10.85 -5.76 -12.44
C VAL A 143 11.81 -6.54 -11.55
N SER A 144 12.92 -5.93 -11.18
CA SER A 144 13.92 -6.54 -10.29
C SER A 144 13.79 -5.99 -8.88
N GLY A 145 14.06 -6.81 -7.88
CA GLY A 145 14.13 -6.36 -6.49
C GLY A 145 15.08 -5.17 -6.32
N GLY A 146 14.62 -4.13 -5.62
CA GLY A 146 15.35 -2.87 -5.46
C GLY A 146 15.32 -1.92 -6.68
N GLN A 147 14.66 -2.30 -7.78
CA GLN A 147 14.45 -1.41 -8.90
C GLN A 147 13.48 -0.28 -8.51
N LEU A 148 13.78 0.96 -8.93
CA LEU A 148 12.83 2.08 -8.84
C LEU A 148 11.59 1.73 -9.67
N LEU A 149 10.45 1.64 -9.00
CA LEU A 149 9.16 1.30 -9.60
C LEU A 149 8.35 2.55 -9.90
N ALA A 150 8.30 3.50 -8.96
CA ALA A 150 7.43 4.66 -9.02
C ALA A 150 7.90 5.77 -8.08
N ARG A 151 7.14 6.88 -8.04
CA ARG A 151 7.27 7.97 -7.07
C ARG A 151 5.92 8.31 -6.47
N ILE A 152 5.89 8.74 -5.22
CA ILE A 152 4.68 9.19 -4.53
C ILE A 152 4.17 10.48 -5.18
N GLY A 153 2.88 10.49 -5.54
CA GLY A 153 2.19 11.60 -6.19
C GLY A 153 1.83 12.73 -5.22
N ASN A 154 1.60 13.88 -5.80
CA ASN A 154 1.05 15.02 -5.06
C ASN A 154 -0.48 14.97 -4.99
N LYS A 155 -1.08 15.81 -4.15
CA LYS A 155 -2.52 15.86 -3.90
C LYS A 155 -3.38 16.09 -5.14
N SER A 156 -2.87 16.75 -6.18
CA SER A 156 -3.66 17.04 -7.38
C SER A 156 -3.78 15.86 -8.35
N GLU A 157 -2.98 14.82 -8.17
CA GLU A 157 -2.95 13.65 -9.05
C GLU A 157 -3.26 12.32 -8.32
N ASN A 158 -3.15 12.29 -7.00
CA ASN A 158 -3.21 11.05 -6.21
C ASN A 158 -4.60 10.74 -5.61
N GLY A 159 -5.68 11.25 -6.17
CA GLY A 159 -7.03 11.08 -5.64
C GLY A 159 -7.45 12.12 -4.59
N GLY A 160 -6.63 13.15 -4.35
CA GLY A 160 -6.93 14.26 -3.43
C GLY A 160 -6.40 14.08 -2.01
N TRP A 161 -5.58 13.06 -1.77
CA TRP A 161 -5.00 12.76 -0.46
C TRP A 161 -3.67 13.50 -0.22
N GLU A 162 -3.30 13.67 1.05
CA GLU A 162 -1.95 14.06 1.40
C GLU A 162 -0.94 13.02 0.85
N PRO A 163 0.27 13.43 0.41
CA PRO A 163 1.21 12.53 -0.25
C PRO A 163 1.54 11.29 0.60
N HIS A 164 1.25 10.11 0.09
CA HIS A 164 1.57 8.83 0.70
C HIS A 164 1.58 7.71 -0.36
N LEU A 165 2.18 6.59 -0.04
CA LEU A 165 2.03 5.33 -0.75
C LEU A 165 1.00 4.49 -0.01
N HIS A 166 -0.08 4.08 -0.68
CA HIS A 166 -0.90 2.96 -0.22
C HIS A 166 -0.31 1.67 -0.78
N ILE A 167 0.06 0.74 0.10
CA ILE A 167 0.57 -0.58 -0.30
C ILE A 167 -0.32 -1.68 0.26
N GLN A 168 -0.73 -2.62 -0.61
CA GLN A 168 -1.65 -3.69 -0.26
C GLN A 168 -1.28 -4.99 -0.97
N ILE A 169 -1.32 -6.11 -0.25
CA ILE A 169 -1.12 -7.45 -0.81
C ILE A 169 -2.48 -8.06 -1.12
N SER A 170 -2.61 -8.72 -2.27
CA SER A 170 -3.74 -9.61 -2.59
C SER A 170 -3.25 -11.03 -2.84
N LEU A 171 -3.99 -12.02 -2.30
CA LEU A 171 -3.82 -13.45 -2.62
C LEU A 171 -4.72 -13.90 -3.77
N ILE A 172 -5.60 -13.03 -4.25
CA ILE A 172 -6.49 -13.25 -5.39
C ILE A 172 -6.03 -12.32 -6.52
N GLU A 173 -5.96 -12.86 -7.73
CA GLU A 173 -5.58 -12.09 -8.92
C GLU A 173 -6.59 -10.95 -9.15
N PRO A 174 -6.11 -9.69 -9.22
CA PRO A 174 -6.97 -8.56 -9.51
C PRO A 174 -7.50 -8.61 -10.95
N GLU A 175 -8.76 -8.24 -11.16
CA GLU A 175 -9.36 -8.13 -12.50
C GLU A 175 -8.92 -6.84 -13.23
N SER A 176 -8.42 -5.87 -12.49
CA SER A 176 -7.97 -4.56 -13.02
C SER A 176 -6.78 -4.03 -12.21
N PHE A 177 -6.47 -2.76 -12.35
CA PHE A 177 -5.46 -2.05 -11.55
C PHE A 177 -6.03 -1.44 -10.26
N ASP A 178 -7.12 -2.02 -9.73
CA ASP A 178 -7.80 -1.56 -8.53
C ASP A 178 -8.03 -2.70 -7.52
N LEU A 179 -8.03 -2.37 -6.23
CA LEU A 179 -8.38 -3.24 -5.12
C LEU A 179 -9.18 -2.45 -4.09
N GLU A 180 -10.06 -3.10 -3.33
CA GLU A 180 -10.72 -2.46 -2.21
C GLU A 180 -9.73 -2.20 -1.07
N GLY A 181 -9.22 -0.96 -0.94
CA GLY A 181 -8.31 -0.55 0.15
C GLY A 181 -9.01 -0.33 1.48
N VAL A 182 -10.32 -0.11 1.41
CA VAL A 182 -11.18 0.12 2.58
C VAL A 182 -12.45 -0.71 2.42
N VAL A 183 -12.73 -1.55 3.40
CA VAL A 183 -13.89 -2.45 3.40
C VAL A 183 -14.85 -2.16 4.56
N ALA A 184 -16.08 -2.68 4.49
CA ALA A 184 -17.00 -2.64 5.60
C ALA A 184 -16.49 -3.57 6.74
N ARG A 185 -16.67 -3.15 8.00
CA ARG A 185 -16.22 -3.91 9.19
C ARG A 185 -16.78 -5.34 9.24
N GLU A 186 -18.00 -5.53 8.76
CA GLU A 186 -18.65 -6.84 8.68
C GLU A 186 -17.92 -7.81 7.76
N ASN A 187 -17.21 -7.30 6.76
CA ASN A 187 -16.40 -8.08 5.81
C ASN A 187 -14.97 -8.32 6.28
N ARG A 188 -14.58 -7.82 7.47
CA ARG A 188 -13.20 -7.88 7.99
C ARG A 188 -12.58 -9.27 7.86
N GLN A 189 -13.27 -10.32 8.31
CA GLN A 189 -12.71 -11.67 8.30
C GLN A 189 -12.35 -12.15 6.88
N GLN A 190 -13.22 -11.89 5.92
CA GLN A 190 -12.98 -12.24 4.51
C GLN A 190 -11.86 -11.38 3.91
N ALA A 191 -11.89 -10.06 4.18
CA ALA A 191 -10.90 -9.13 3.67
C ALA A 191 -9.49 -9.47 4.15
N LEU A 192 -9.30 -9.79 5.43
CA LEU A 192 -7.98 -10.16 5.96
C LEU A 192 -7.46 -11.51 5.45
N GLN A 193 -8.34 -12.40 4.97
CA GLN A 193 -7.92 -13.63 4.29
C GLN A 193 -7.46 -13.37 2.86
N GLN A 194 -8.07 -12.40 2.18
CA GLN A 194 -7.74 -12.02 0.81
C GLN A 194 -6.55 -11.06 0.75
N TYR A 195 -6.51 -10.11 1.67
CA TYR A 195 -5.53 -9.03 1.77
C TYR A 195 -4.69 -9.19 3.05
N PRO A 196 -3.65 -10.01 3.05
CA PRO A 196 -2.82 -10.20 4.23
C PRO A 196 -1.99 -8.96 4.56
N ASP A 197 -1.50 -8.90 5.78
CA ASP A 197 -0.74 -7.78 6.34
C ASP A 197 0.49 -7.44 5.47
N PRO A 198 0.61 -6.22 4.93
CA PRO A 198 1.76 -5.82 4.13
C PRO A 198 3.10 -5.85 4.87
N ARG A 199 3.12 -5.90 6.21
CA ARG A 199 4.36 -6.10 6.98
C ARG A 199 5.04 -7.44 6.69
N LEU A 200 4.34 -8.39 6.07
CA LEU A 200 4.94 -9.63 5.54
C LEU A 200 6.02 -9.36 4.47
N ILE A 201 5.98 -8.19 3.81
CA ILE A 201 7.00 -7.75 2.85
C ILE A 201 7.76 -6.50 3.31
N LEU A 202 7.15 -5.66 4.15
CA LEU A 202 7.75 -4.40 4.63
C LEU A 202 8.63 -4.59 5.88
N GLY A 203 8.37 -5.64 6.67
CA GLY A 203 8.96 -5.84 8.01
C GLY A 203 8.19 -5.12 9.11
N GLU A 204 8.75 -5.15 10.31
CA GLU A 204 8.17 -4.61 11.54
C GLU A 204 8.29 -3.08 11.56
N ILE A 205 7.46 -2.37 10.79
CA ILE A 205 7.47 -0.91 10.71
C ILE A 205 6.62 -0.22 11.78
N TYR A 206 5.88 -0.98 12.60
CA TYR A 206 5.21 -0.54 13.84
C TYR A 206 4.86 -1.73 14.71
#